data_0920f344a15fac7d3945a9c0f8f91997
#
_entry.id   0920f344a15fac7d3945a9c0f8f91997
#
_cell.length_a   1.000
_cell.length_b   1.000
_cell.length_c   1.000
_cell.angle_alpha   90.00
_cell.angle_beta   90.00
_cell.angle_gamma   90.00
#
_symmetry.space_group_name_H-M   'P 1'
#
loop_
_entity.id
_entity.type
_entity.pdbx_description
1 polymer ?
#
loop_
_entity_poly.entity_id
_entity_poly.type
_entity_poly.pdbx_seq_one_letter_code
_entity_poly.pdbx_strand_id
1 'polypeptide(L)'
;MRLTDLLPEMMNIDPIMRETEISGLTADSRRVEPGYLFAALPSATENSGTDGRDYIEDAVARGAVAILAPDGTTVETPGENAPCVITDENPRWRLAQFASRFYEKQPRTVIGITGTNGKSSVAGFTRQIWSVLGETSASMGTLGLDADGFDAGPSLT
;
A
#
# COMPACT_ATOMS: atom_id res chain seq x y z
N MET A 1 -1.56 15.02 -2.96
CA MET A 1 -2.28 14.52 -4.17
C MET A 1 -3.74 14.40 -3.84
N ARG A 2 -4.63 14.79 -4.76
CA ARG A 2 -6.08 14.65 -4.48
C ARG A 2 -6.52 13.21 -4.64
N LEU A 3 -7.53 12.79 -3.88
CA LEU A 3 -8.09 11.45 -4.00
C LEU A 3 -8.57 11.15 -5.42
N THR A 4 -9.15 12.13 -6.11
CA THR A 4 -9.59 12.00 -7.51
C THR A 4 -8.46 11.57 -8.46
N ASP A 5 -7.21 11.98 -8.19
CA ASP A 5 -6.06 11.63 -9.02
C ASP A 5 -5.63 10.16 -8.85
N LEU A 6 -5.99 9.56 -7.71
CA LEU A 6 -5.73 8.15 -7.42
C LEU A 6 -6.80 7.23 -8.03
N LEU A 7 -8.02 7.74 -8.21
CA LEU A 7 -9.16 6.94 -8.64
C LEU A 7 -9.16 6.67 -10.15
N PRO A 8 -9.64 5.50 -10.61
CA PRO A 8 -10.00 5.33 -12.01
C PRO A 8 -11.22 6.18 -12.37
N GLU A 9 -11.29 6.64 -13.61
CA GLU A 9 -12.35 7.54 -14.12
C GLU A 9 -13.78 7.02 -13.87
N MET A 10 -13.97 5.71 -13.76
CA MET A 10 -15.26 5.06 -13.62
C MET A 10 -15.69 4.81 -12.15
N MET A 11 -14.88 5.20 -11.18
CA MET A 11 -15.21 4.97 -9.78
C MET A 11 -16.14 6.07 -9.25
N ASN A 12 -17.34 5.66 -8.83
CA ASN A 12 -18.35 6.61 -8.35
C ASN A 12 -18.14 6.89 -6.86
N ILE A 13 -17.57 8.04 -6.54
CA ILE A 13 -17.37 8.54 -5.18
C ILE A 13 -18.09 9.88 -5.07
N ASP A 14 -18.57 10.19 -3.86
CA ASP A 14 -19.18 11.48 -3.56
C ASP A 14 -18.28 12.63 -4.06
N PRO A 15 -18.82 13.57 -4.83
CA PRO A 15 -18.07 14.71 -5.35
C PRO A 15 -17.30 15.49 -4.27
N ILE A 16 -17.83 15.60 -3.06
CA ILE A 16 -17.18 16.29 -1.93
C ILE A 16 -15.90 15.55 -1.51
N MET A 17 -15.92 14.22 -1.53
CA MET A 17 -14.78 13.39 -1.13
C MET A 17 -13.67 13.33 -2.17
N ARG A 18 -13.96 13.68 -3.43
CA ARG A 18 -12.96 13.69 -4.52
C ARG A 18 -11.84 14.69 -4.30
N GLU A 19 -12.13 15.79 -3.61
CA GLU A 19 -11.16 16.87 -3.34
C GLU A 19 -10.29 16.59 -2.10
N THR A 20 -10.51 15.46 -1.40
CA THR A 20 -9.71 15.08 -0.23
C THR A 20 -8.23 14.97 -0.61
N GLU A 21 -7.37 15.68 0.11
CA GLU A 21 -5.93 15.60 -0.09
C GLU A 21 -5.35 14.38 0.61
N ILE A 22 -4.61 13.55 -0.14
CA ILE A 22 -3.89 12.39 0.36
C ILE A 22 -2.42 12.71 0.46
N SER A 23 -1.86 12.60 1.68
CA SER A 23 -0.44 12.86 1.98
C SER A 23 0.41 11.58 2.02
N GLY A 24 -0.21 10.40 2.13
CA GLY A 24 0.48 9.11 2.16
C GLY A 24 -0.47 7.93 2.03
N LEU A 25 0.12 6.76 1.76
CA LEU A 25 -0.60 5.49 1.62
C LEU A 25 0.04 4.46 2.56
N THR A 26 -0.76 3.72 3.31
CA THR A 26 -0.26 2.61 4.13
C THR A 26 -1.30 1.51 4.33
N ALA A 27 -0.84 0.27 4.52
CA ALA A 27 -1.66 -0.86 4.97
C ALA A 27 -1.36 -1.25 6.43
N ASP A 28 -0.51 -0.48 7.13
CA ASP A 28 -0.19 -0.67 8.55
C ASP A 28 -0.81 0.47 9.36
N SER A 29 -1.83 0.18 10.19
CA SER A 29 -2.53 1.21 10.97
C SER A 29 -1.60 1.99 11.89
N ARG A 30 -0.52 1.37 12.37
CA ARG A 30 0.48 1.99 13.25
C ARG A 30 1.30 3.09 12.55
N ARG A 31 1.34 3.06 11.22
CA ARG A 31 2.06 4.00 10.35
C ARG A 31 1.17 5.07 9.74
N VAL A 32 -0.11 5.09 10.12
CA VAL A 32 -1.02 6.13 9.69
C VAL A 32 -0.63 7.45 10.32
N GLU A 33 -0.57 8.47 9.48
CA GLU A 33 -0.40 9.89 9.85
C GLU A 33 -1.59 10.70 9.31
N PRO A 34 -1.84 11.91 9.84
CA PRO A 34 -2.92 12.76 9.35
C PRO A 34 -2.84 12.99 7.83
N GLY A 35 -3.97 12.79 7.16
CA GLY A 35 -4.05 12.91 5.70
C GLY A 35 -3.75 11.62 4.93
N TYR A 36 -3.49 10.49 5.59
CA TYR A 36 -3.20 9.22 4.92
C TYR A 36 -4.47 8.53 4.42
N LEU A 37 -4.29 7.77 3.34
CA LEU A 37 -5.18 6.68 2.97
C LEU A 37 -4.71 5.39 3.63
N PHE A 38 -5.59 4.78 4.43
CA PHE A 38 -5.35 3.47 5.02
C PHE A 38 -6.01 2.37 4.19
N ALA A 39 -5.24 1.35 3.82
CA ALA A 39 -5.75 0.18 3.12
C ALA A 39 -6.03 -0.96 4.11
N ALA A 40 -7.30 -1.15 4.45
CA ALA A 40 -7.80 -2.23 5.30
C ALA A 40 -7.86 -3.54 4.51
N LEU A 41 -6.70 -4.15 4.29
CA LEU A 41 -6.56 -5.35 3.45
C LEU A 41 -7.03 -6.59 4.22
N PRO A 42 -7.82 -7.47 3.58
CA PRO A 42 -8.18 -8.75 4.19
C PRO A 42 -6.95 -9.63 4.37
N SER A 43 -7.00 -10.55 5.33
CA SER A 43 -5.95 -11.54 5.51
C SER A 43 -5.62 -12.27 4.22
N ALA A 44 -4.32 -12.52 3.99
CA ALA A 44 -3.88 -13.28 2.81
C ALA A 44 -4.17 -14.79 2.93
N THR A 45 -4.42 -15.28 4.15
CA THR A 45 -4.75 -16.68 4.43
C THR A 45 -5.90 -16.75 5.45
N GLU A 46 -6.83 -17.69 5.25
CA GLU A 46 -7.99 -17.88 6.13
C GLU A 46 -7.63 -18.15 7.61
N ASN A 47 -6.38 -18.54 7.87
CA ASN A 47 -5.87 -18.88 9.20
C ASN A 47 -4.95 -17.82 9.83
N SER A 48 -4.63 -16.73 9.16
CA SER A 48 -3.89 -15.63 9.80
C SER A 48 -4.90 -14.75 10.53
N GLY A 49 -4.91 -14.81 11.84
CA GLY A 49 -5.90 -14.18 12.73
C GLY A 49 -5.93 -12.65 12.74
N THR A 50 -5.47 -11.96 11.68
CA THR A 50 -5.47 -10.50 11.59
C THR A 50 -6.10 -10.06 10.28
N ASP A 51 -7.22 -9.35 10.36
CA ASP A 51 -7.88 -8.69 9.22
C ASP A 51 -7.64 -7.18 9.31
N GLY A 52 -7.23 -6.57 8.20
CA GLY A 52 -6.98 -5.11 8.18
C GLY A 52 -8.20 -4.28 8.54
N ARG A 53 -9.42 -4.83 8.38
CA ARG A 53 -10.66 -4.16 8.76
C ARG A 53 -10.78 -3.92 10.27
N ASP A 54 -10.16 -4.80 11.09
CA ASP A 54 -10.17 -4.68 12.55
C ASP A 54 -9.40 -3.44 13.04
N TYR A 55 -8.59 -2.83 12.16
CA TYR A 55 -7.75 -1.67 12.48
C TYR A 55 -8.26 -0.35 11.88
N ILE A 56 -9.47 -0.33 11.29
CA ILE A 56 -10.03 0.87 10.67
C ILE A 56 -10.22 1.97 11.71
N GLU A 57 -10.75 1.64 12.88
CA GLU A 57 -10.97 2.62 13.96
C GLU A 57 -9.66 3.24 14.45
N ASP A 58 -8.60 2.42 14.61
CA ASP A 58 -7.26 2.91 14.98
C ASP A 58 -6.68 3.83 13.89
N ALA A 59 -6.84 3.46 12.62
CA ALA A 59 -6.40 4.28 11.49
C ALA A 59 -7.12 5.63 11.44
N VAL A 60 -8.44 5.65 11.64
CA VAL A 60 -9.25 6.88 11.69
C VAL A 60 -8.83 7.75 12.89
N ALA A 61 -8.65 7.15 14.06
CA ALA A 61 -8.19 7.87 15.25
C ALA A 61 -6.81 8.51 15.06
N ARG A 62 -5.96 7.95 14.18
CA ARG A 62 -4.66 8.50 13.80
C ARG A 62 -4.70 9.53 12.69
N GLY A 63 -5.89 9.79 12.13
CA GLY A 63 -6.10 10.83 11.13
C GLY A 63 -6.11 10.34 9.68
N ALA A 64 -6.44 9.07 9.44
CA ALA A 64 -6.74 8.60 8.08
C ALA A 64 -7.94 9.37 7.52
N VAL A 65 -7.79 9.95 6.34
CA VAL A 65 -8.84 10.70 5.65
C VAL A 65 -9.55 9.87 4.58
N ALA A 66 -8.97 8.73 4.21
CA ALA A 66 -9.57 7.77 3.30
C ALA A 66 -9.28 6.34 3.75
N ILE A 67 -10.23 5.44 3.53
CA ILE A 67 -10.13 4.01 3.81
C ILE A 67 -10.38 3.25 2.51
N LEU A 68 -9.46 2.38 2.13
CA LEU A 68 -9.66 1.41 1.07
C LEU A 68 -9.94 0.04 1.72
N ALA A 69 -11.06 -0.58 1.39
CA ALA A 69 -11.48 -1.83 2.03
C ALA A 69 -12.15 -2.79 1.02
N PRO A 70 -12.33 -4.08 1.38
CA PRO A 70 -13.14 -5.00 0.60
C PRO A 70 -14.59 -4.54 0.46
N ASP A 71 -15.26 -4.95 -0.63
CA ASP A 71 -16.68 -4.70 -0.81
C ASP A 71 -17.52 -5.18 0.38
N GLY A 72 -18.56 -4.41 0.71
CA GLY A 72 -19.43 -4.68 1.85
C GLY A 72 -18.87 -4.21 3.20
N THR A 73 -17.69 -3.58 3.24
CA THR A 73 -17.18 -2.97 4.46
C THR A 73 -17.95 -1.67 4.74
N THR A 74 -18.52 -1.57 5.94
CA THR A 74 -19.15 -0.35 6.46
C THR A 74 -18.25 0.26 7.53
N VAL A 75 -18.08 1.57 7.49
CA VAL A 75 -17.30 2.31 8.50
C VAL A 75 -18.27 3.28 9.19
N GLU A 76 -18.60 2.98 10.44
CA GLU A 76 -19.45 3.83 11.25
C GLU A 76 -18.60 4.87 11.98
N THR A 77 -18.34 6.00 11.33
CA THR A 77 -17.70 7.15 11.98
C THR A 77 -18.68 8.32 11.95
N PRO A 78 -19.34 8.61 13.07
CA PRO A 78 -20.24 9.78 13.15
C PRO A 78 -19.40 11.06 13.18
N GLY A 79 -19.70 12.02 12.30
CA GLY A 79 -19.15 13.38 12.35
C GLY A 79 -18.72 13.93 10.99
N GLU A 80 -18.45 15.23 10.98
CA GLU A 80 -18.01 15.98 9.78
C GLU A 80 -16.65 15.56 9.24
N ASN A 81 -15.88 14.80 10.03
CA ASN A 81 -14.54 14.29 9.65
C ASN A 81 -14.54 12.80 9.33
N ALA A 82 -15.67 12.25 8.89
CA ALA A 82 -15.73 10.85 8.46
C ALA A 82 -14.78 10.62 7.27
N PRO A 83 -13.95 9.57 7.29
CA PRO A 83 -13.05 9.26 6.18
C PRO A 83 -13.85 8.88 4.93
N CYS A 84 -13.28 9.18 3.76
CA CYS A 84 -13.82 8.64 2.52
C CYS A 84 -13.63 7.13 2.47
N VAL A 85 -14.71 6.36 2.35
CA VAL A 85 -14.64 4.90 2.23
C VAL A 85 -14.71 4.49 0.77
N ILE A 86 -13.68 3.79 0.32
CA ILE A 86 -13.54 3.25 -1.03
C ILE A 86 -13.58 1.73 -0.90
N THR A 87 -14.55 1.09 -1.54
CA THR A 87 -14.61 -0.37 -1.56
C THR A 87 -14.23 -0.93 -2.92
N ASP A 88 -13.63 -2.11 -2.91
CA ASP A 88 -13.18 -2.80 -4.11
C ASP A 88 -13.16 -4.31 -3.90
N GLU A 89 -13.53 -5.08 -4.92
CA GLU A 89 -13.45 -6.55 -4.89
C GLU A 89 -12.02 -7.05 -4.61
N ASN A 90 -11.01 -6.30 -5.07
CA ASN A 90 -9.61 -6.62 -4.87
C ASN A 90 -8.83 -5.40 -4.33
N PRO A 91 -8.96 -5.08 -3.03
CA PRO A 91 -8.33 -3.90 -2.45
C PRO A 91 -6.80 -3.95 -2.49
N ARG A 92 -6.16 -5.14 -2.55
CA ARG A 92 -4.70 -5.26 -2.74
C ARG A 92 -4.27 -4.76 -4.12
N TRP A 93 -4.99 -5.16 -5.15
CA TRP A 93 -4.78 -4.68 -6.51
C TRP A 93 -5.02 -3.17 -6.62
N ARG A 94 -6.11 -2.71 -5.99
CA ARG A 94 -6.45 -1.29 -5.96
C ARG A 94 -5.39 -0.46 -5.24
N LEU A 95 -4.88 -0.92 -4.11
CA LEU A 95 -3.76 -0.26 -3.41
C LEU A 95 -2.52 -0.16 -4.30
N ALA A 96 -2.18 -1.22 -5.03
CA ALA A 96 -1.04 -1.20 -5.94
C ALA A 96 -1.21 -0.15 -7.06
N GLN A 97 -2.43 -0.01 -7.60
CA GLN A 97 -2.73 1.05 -8.57
C GLN A 97 -2.61 2.45 -7.95
N PHE A 98 -3.15 2.65 -6.73
CA PHE A 98 -3.02 3.92 -6.03
C PHE A 98 -1.56 4.25 -5.75
N ALA A 99 -0.78 3.29 -5.26
CA ALA A 99 0.65 3.47 -5.02
C ALA A 99 1.41 3.84 -6.31
N SER A 100 1.09 3.19 -7.42
CA SER A 100 1.71 3.50 -8.72
C SER A 100 1.42 4.93 -9.19
N ARG A 101 0.25 5.48 -8.88
CA ARG A 101 -0.10 6.88 -9.21
C ARG A 101 0.47 7.86 -8.20
N PHE A 102 0.44 7.51 -6.93
CA PHE A 102 0.93 8.36 -5.85
C PHE A 102 2.45 8.54 -5.90
N TYR A 103 3.18 7.45 -6.15
CA TYR A 103 4.62 7.45 -6.34
C TYR A 103 4.93 7.48 -7.84
N GLU A 104 4.99 8.66 -8.41
CA GLU A 104 5.17 8.89 -9.86
C GLU A 104 6.39 8.20 -10.47
N LYS A 105 7.46 8.03 -9.67
CA LYS A 105 8.69 7.37 -10.11
C LYS A 105 8.57 5.86 -9.91
N GLN A 106 8.43 5.14 -11.03
CA GLN A 106 8.37 3.68 -11.04
C GLN A 106 9.68 3.08 -11.58
N PRO A 107 10.10 1.89 -11.11
CA PRO A 107 11.24 1.21 -11.67
C PRO A 107 10.98 0.86 -13.14
N ARG A 108 12.00 1.09 -14.00
CA ARG A 108 11.91 0.78 -15.43
C ARG A 108 11.76 -0.71 -15.70
N THR A 109 12.35 -1.55 -14.84
CA THR A 109 12.33 -3.00 -14.95
C THR A 109 12.03 -3.61 -13.58
N VAL A 110 11.05 -4.50 -13.54
CA VAL A 110 10.68 -5.28 -12.34
C VAL A 110 10.77 -6.76 -12.68
N ILE A 111 11.48 -7.53 -11.87
CA ILE A 111 11.62 -8.98 -12.01
C ILE A 111 10.95 -9.66 -10.82
N GLY A 112 9.93 -10.47 -11.09
CA GLY A 112 9.30 -11.35 -10.10
C GLY A 112 10.04 -12.69 -10.04
N ILE A 113 10.45 -13.12 -8.83
CA ILE A 113 11.14 -14.39 -8.60
C ILE A 113 10.25 -15.28 -7.75
N THR A 114 9.91 -16.45 -8.27
CA THR A 114 9.12 -17.47 -7.57
C THR A 114 9.89 -18.79 -7.47
N GLY A 115 9.46 -19.66 -6.59
CA GLY A 115 10.07 -20.99 -6.37
C GLY A 115 10.01 -21.42 -4.92
N THR A 116 10.30 -22.66 -4.64
CA THR A 116 10.35 -23.22 -3.28
C THR A 116 11.61 -22.80 -2.52
N ASN A 117 12.76 -22.79 -3.18
CA ASN A 117 14.07 -22.45 -2.62
C ASN A 117 14.82 -21.45 -3.51
N GLY A 118 15.80 -20.76 -2.95
CA GLY A 118 16.74 -19.92 -3.68
C GLY A 118 16.22 -18.55 -4.12
N LYS A 119 14.95 -18.22 -3.87
CA LYS A 119 14.34 -16.93 -4.28
C LYS A 119 15.16 -15.73 -3.84
N SER A 120 15.47 -15.63 -2.54
CA SER A 120 16.24 -14.51 -1.98
C SER A 120 17.65 -14.43 -2.54
N SER A 121 18.30 -15.60 -2.77
CA SER A 121 19.64 -15.64 -3.36
C SER A 121 19.63 -15.13 -4.80
N VAL A 122 18.66 -15.57 -5.61
CA VAL A 122 18.53 -15.09 -7.00
C VAL A 122 18.23 -13.59 -7.04
N ALA A 123 17.32 -13.10 -6.17
CA ALA A 123 17.04 -11.67 -6.08
C ALA A 123 18.28 -10.86 -5.70
N GLY A 124 19.02 -11.30 -4.68
CA GLY A 124 20.26 -10.65 -4.23
C GLY A 124 21.34 -10.66 -5.31
N PHE A 125 21.59 -11.78 -5.98
CA PHE A 125 22.57 -11.84 -7.06
C PHE A 125 22.18 -10.98 -8.25
N THR A 126 20.90 -10.96 -8.63
CA THR A 126 20.41 -10.12 -9.73
C THR A 126 20.65 -8.64 -9.40
N ARG A 127 20.32 -8.21 -8.17
CA ARG A 127 20.59 -6.84 -7.72
C ARG A 127 22.08 -6.50 -7.78
N GLN A 128 22.94 -7.38 -7.24
CA GLN A 128 24.39 -7.19 -7.25
C GLN A 128 24.95 -7.06 -8.67
N ILE A 129 24.48 -7.88 -9.60
CA ILE A 129 24.90 -7.81 -11.01
C ILE A 129 24.51 -6.45 -11.60
N TRP A 130 23.29 -5.97 -11.38
CA TRP A 130 22.86 -4.65 -11.85
C TRP A 130 23.67 -3.52 -11.22
N SER A 131 23.97 -3.60 -9.91
CA SER A 131 24.84 -2.63 -9.24
C SER A 131 26.24 -2.60 -9.85
N VAL A 132 26.83 -3.76 -10.15
CA VAL A 132 28.15 -3.85 -10.83
C VAL A 132 28.10 -3.26 -12.25
N LEU A 133 26.97 -3.37 -12.93
CA LEU A 133 26.75 -2.77 -14.26
C LEU A 133 26.48 -1.25 -14.19
N GLY A 134 26.47 -0.66 -13.00
CA GLY A 134 26.22 0.77 -12.78
C GLY A 134 24.73 1.17 -12.79
N GLU A 135 23.82 0.18 -12.72
CA GLU A 135 22.37 0.44 -12.66
C GLU A 135 21.90 0.57 -11.20
N THR A 136 21.05 1.55 -10.93
CA THR A 136 20.39 1.66 -9.63
C THR A 136 19.40 0.50 -9.46
N SER A 137 19.59 -0.30 -8.42
CA SER A 137 18.83 -1.52 -8.23
C SER A 137 18.45 -1.74 -6.76
N ALA A 138 17.34 -2.44 -6.56
CA ALA A 138 16.87 -2.87 -5.26
C ALA A 138 16.31 -4.29 -5.33
N SER A 139 16.37 -5.03 -4.24
CA SER A 139 15.63 -6.27 -4.07
C SER A 139 14.74 -6.21 -2.83
N MET A 140 13.55 -6.80 -2.93
CA MET A 140 12.58 -6.84 -1.84
C MET A 140 12.08 -8.28 -1.65
N GLY A 141 12.04 -8.72 -0.40
CA GLY A 141 11.58 -10.06 -0.06
C GLY A 141 11.48 -10.27 1.45
N THR A 142 11.52 -11.52 1.89
CA THR A 142 11.43 -11.88 3.32
C THR A 142 12.55 -11.30 4.19
N LEU A 143 13.66 -10.90 3.59
CA LEU A 143 14.77 -10.22 4.26
C LEU A 143 14.59 -8.68 4.30
N GLY A 144 13.45 -8.17 3.85
CA GLY A 144 13.19 -6.74 3.73
C GLY A 144 13.59 -6.17 2.37
N LEU A 145 13.83 -4.87 2.34
CA LEU A 145 14.31 -4.12 1.17
C LEU A 145 15.83 -3.96 1.26
N ASP A 146 16.54 -4.36 0.21
CA ASP A 146 17.97 -4.16 0.05
C ASP A 146 18.21 -3.26 -1.17
N ALA A 147 18.71 -2.05 -0.94
CA ALA A 147 18.97 -1.03 -1.96
C ALA A 147 20.18 -0.19 -1.56
N ASP A 148 21.00 0.19 -2.54
CA ASP A 148 22.22 0.97 -2.30
C ASP A 148 21.83 2.39 -1.78
N GLY A 149 22.39 2.76 -0.62
CA GLY A 149 22.14 4.06 0.01
C GLY A 149 20.78 4.22 0.70
N PHE A 150 20.03 3.14 0.86
CA PHE A 150 18.74 3.12 1.54
C PHE A 150 18.76 2.17 2.73
N ASP A 151 18.53 2.69 3.92
CA ASP A 151 18.35 1.88 5.13
C ASP A 151 16.86 1.50 5.25
N ALA A 152 16.56 0.27 4.94
CA ALA A 152 15.17 -0.20 4.81
C ALA A 152 14.45 -0.44 6.14
N GLY A 153 15.11 -0.25 7.27
CA GLY A 153 14.51 -0.62 8.55
C GLY A 153 14.21 -2.12 8.67
N PRO A 154 13.50 -2.54 9.72
CA PRO A 154 13.20 -3.95 9.95
C PRO A 154 12.27 -4.53 8.87
N SER A 155 12.46 -5.83 8.59
CA SER A 155 11.64 -6.61 7.65
C SER A 155 10.14 -6.42 7.88
N LEU A 156 9.36 -6.41 6.80
CA LEU A 156 7.89 -6.29 6.79
C LEU A 156 7.16 -7.62 7.11
N THR A 157 7.83 -8.58 7.73
CA THR A 157 7.24 -9.88 8.14
C THR A 157 6.93 -9.90 9.62
#